data_888d90faf9c985ebfb9a1143c6463cf1
#
_entry.id   888d90faf9c985ebfb9a1143c6463cf1
#
_cell.length_a   1.000
_cell.length_b   1.000
_cell.length_c   1.000
_cell.angle_alpha   90.00
_cell.angle_beta   90.00
_cell.angle_gamma   90.00
#
_symmetry.space_group_name_H-M   'P 1'
#
loop_
_entity.id
_entity.type
_entity.pdbx_description
1 polymer ?
#
loop_
_entity_poly.entity_id
_entity_poly.type
_entity_poly.pdbx_seq_one_letter_code
_entity_poly.pdbx_strand_id
1 'polypeptide(L)'
;DPQQIAAVRGMQRSDLRHILPSIADAIERGLALPDDELPGGERHKAPPPQLNVLGQFLATAVGGLCRQLEIAPSLVGTASDMRELLAYKLGHGQDDAPPTLTTGWRAEVVGDLIDDLLTGRASLRISDLQSRDPLVIDRTDSHSAADDSDT
;
A
#
# COMPACT_ATOMS: atom_id res chain seq x y z
N ASP A 1 7.08 29.39 -21.74
CA ASP A 1 8.33 30.07 -22.08
C ASP A 1 9.52 29.24 -21.60
N PRO A 2 10.46 28.86 -22.51
CA PRO A 2 11.63 28.03 -22.17
C PRO A 2 12.53 28.62 -21.07
N GLN A 3 12.56 29.96 -20.95
CA GLN A 3 13.36 30.65 -19.92
C GLN A 3 12.81 30.39 -18.52
N GLN A 4 11.50 30.35 -18.36
CA GLN A 4 10.85 30.02 -17.08
C GLN A 4 11.09 28.56 -16.68
N ILE A 5 11.05 27.65 -17.66
CA ILE A 5 11.34 26.23 -17.42
C ILE A 5 12.82 26.06 -17.00
N ALA A 6 13.74 26.77 -17.64
CA ALA A 6 15.16 26.75 -17.27
C ALA A 6 15.44 27.27 -15.86
N ALA A 7 14.56 28.13 -15.31
CA ALA A 7 14.66 28.65 -13.93
C ALA A 7 14.22 27.63 -12.87
N VAL A 8 13.53 26.56 -13.24
CA VAL A 8 13.10 25.51 -12.31
C VAL A 8 14.33 24.75 -11.78
N ARG A 9 14.38 24.54 -10.47
CA ARG A 9 15.47 23.81 -9.82
C ARG A 9 15.65 22.42 -10.43
N GLY A 10 16.85 22.12 -10.90
CA GLY A 10 17.20 20.84 -11.55
C GLY A 10 17.16 20.89 -13.08
N MET A 11 16.53 21.91 -13.69
CA MET A 11 16.51 22.10 -15.16
C MET A 11 17.69 22.88 -15.70
N GLN A 12 18.58 23.35 -14.85
CA GLN A 12 19.78 24.13 -15.25
C GLN A 12 20.92 23.27 -15.80
N ARG A 13 20.75 21.96 -15.87
CA ARG A 13 21.74 21.02 -16.38
C ARG A 13 21.94 21.25 -17.90
N SER A 14 23.20 21.26 -18.32
CA SER A 14 23.57 21.53 -19.72
C SER A 14 23.02 20.48 -20.70
N ASP A 15 22.88 19.24 -20.23
CA ASP A 15 22.33 18.11 -21.00
C ASP A 15 20.80 18.24 -21.25
N LEU A 16 20.09 19.07 -20.47
CA LEU A 16 18.66 19.29 -20.65
C LEU A 16 18.32 20.48 -21.56
N ARG A 17 19.30 21.35 -21.86
CA ARG A 17 19.05 22.58 -22.65
C ARG A 17 18.45 22.33 -24.02
N HIS A 18 18.84 21.24 -24.68
CA HIS A 18 18.35 20.93 -26.01
C HIS A 18 16.89 20.44 -26.02
N ILE A 19 16.34 19.99 -24.90
CA ILE A 19 14.95 19.50 -24.80
C ILE A 19 14.00 20.57 -24.24
N LEU A 20 14.50 21.71 -23.71
CA LEU A 20 13.65 22.76 -23.15
C LEU A 20 12.59 23.29 -24.14
N PRO A 21 12.88 23.51 -25.43
CA PRO A 21 11.86 23.90 -26.40
C PRO A 21 10.75 22.86 -26.53
N SER A 22 11.11 21.58 -26.63
CA SER A 22 10.12 20.50 -26.72
C SER A 22 9.24 20.36 -25.48
N ILE A 23 9.80 20.66 -24.29
CA ILE A 23 9.03 20.71 -23.06
C ILE A 23 8.06 21.90 -23.09
N ALA A 24 8.50 23.08 -23.54
CA ALA A 24 7.64 24.25 -23.67
C ALA A 24 6.47 23.98 -24.63
N ASP A 25 6.76 23.40 -25.81
CA ASP A 25 5.73 23.04 -26.79
C ASP A 25 4.74 22.00 -26.23
N ALA A 26 5.22 21.04 -25.45
CA ALA A 26 4.36 20.04 -24.82
C ALA A 26 3.43 20.67 -23.78
N ILE A 27 3.94 21.63 -22.98
CA ILE A 27 3.14 22.38 -22.01
C ILE A 27 2.10 23.24 -22.73
N GLU A 28 2.45 23.94 -23.79
CA GLU A 28 1.51 24.76 -24.56
C GLU A 28 0.42 23.89 -25.18
N ARG A 29 0.75 22.74 -25.74
CA ARG A 29 -0.28 21.79 -26.24
C ARG A 29 -1.19 21.30 -25.13
N GLY A 30 -0.63 20.95 -23.96
CA GLY A 30 -1.45 20.51 -22.82
C GLY A 30 -2.38 21.60 -22.28
N LEU A 31 -1.93 22.86 -22.24
CA LEU A 31 -2.75 23.99 -21.83
C LEU A 31 -3.81 24.40 -22.85
N ALA A 32 -3.63 24.03 -24.12
CA ALA A 32 -4.58 24.29 -25.21
C ALA A 32 -5.66 23.21 -25.32
N LEU A 33 -5.56 22.09 -24.58
CA LEU A 33 -6.57 21.04 -24.59
C LEU A 33 -7.86 21.57 -23.95
N PRO A 34 -9.04 21.28 -24.53
CA PRO A 34 -10.32 21.55 -23.92
C PRO A 34 -10.49 20.73 -22.62
N ASP A 35 -11.28 21.23 -21.67
CA ASP A 35 -11.47 20.59 -20.36
C ASP A 35 -12.04 19.18 -20.46
N ASP A 36 -12.79 18.86 -21.51
CA ASP A 36 -13.37 17.54 -21.77
C ASP A 36 -12.37 16.52 -22.35
N GLU A 37 -11.25 16.99 -22.89
CA GLU A 37 -10.14 16.15 -23.35
C GLU A 37 -9.05 15.98 -22.28
N LEU A 38 -9.12 16.75 -21.19
CA LEU A 38 -8.16 16.59 -20.10
C LEU A 38 -8.39 15.24 -19.42
N PRO A 39 -7.33 14.49 -19.08
CA PRO A 39 -7.46 13.30 -18.25
C PRO A 39 -8.26 13.68 -17.01
N GLY A 40 -9.38 13.03 -16.79
CA GLY A 40 -10.23 13.29 -15.63
C GLY A 40 -9.36 13.19 -14.38
N GLY A 41 -9.04 14.33 -13.79
CA GLY A 41 -8.38 14.36 -12.49
C GLY A 41 -9.38 13.83 -11.48
N GLU A 42 -9.36 12.52 -11.24
CA GLU A 42 -10.01 11.98 -10.06
C GLU A 42 -9.50 12.80 -8.89
N ARG A 43 -10.42 13.56 -8.28
CA ARG A 43 -10.13 14.21 -7.00
C ARG A 43 -9.86 13.06 -6.04
N HIS A 44 -8.59 12.68 -5.92
CA HIS A 44 -8.16 11.74 -4.91
C HIS A 44 -8.63 12.31 -3.57
N LYS A 45 -9.79 11.85 -3.10
CA LYS A 45 -10.15 12.06 -1.71
C LYS A 45 -8.99 11.51 -0.91
N ALA A 46 -8.35 12.36 -0.13
CA ALA A 46 -7.26 11.91 0.73
C ALA A 46 -7.74 10.66 1.47
N PRO A 47 -6.98 9.57 1.41
CA PRO A 47 -7.41 8.32 2.04
C PRO A 47 -7.63 8.57 3.53
N PRO A 48 -8.64 7.94 4.14
CA PRO A 48 -8.90 8.08 5.56
C PRO A 48 -7.61 7.90 6.39
N PRO A 49 -7.34 8.76 7.38
CA PRO A 49 -6.08 8.73 8.15
C PRO A 49 -5.76 7.37 8.75
N GLN A 50 -6.79 6.61 9.14
CA GLN A 50 -6.65 5.27 9.70
C GLN A 50 -5.98 4.27 8.73
N LEU A 51 -6.10 4.46 7.42
CA LEU A 51 -5.45 3.57 6.45
C LEU A 51 -3.93 3.61 6.56
N ASN A 52 -3.35 4.74 6.95
CA ASN A 52 -1.92 4.85 7.15
C ASN A 52 -1.46 3.99 8.35
N VAL A 53 -2.15 4.09 9.48
CA VAL A 53 -1.83 3.33 10.69
C VAL A 53 -2.02 1.83 10.45
N LEU A 54 -3.18 1.45 9.91
CA LEU A 54 -3.49 0.05 9.61
C LEU A 54 -2.56 -0.54 8.54
N GLY A 55 -2.21 0.23 7.51
CA GLY A 55 -1.26 -0.22 6.48
C GLY A 55 0.13 -0.48 7.04
N GLN A 56 0.63 0.36 7.96
CA GLN A 56 1.89 0.15 8.66
C GLN A 56 1.83 -1.08 9.58
N PHE A 57 0.74 -1.24 10.31
CA PHE A 57 0.51 -2.40 11.17
C PHE A 57 0.54 -3.72 10.37
N LEU A 58 -0.23 -3.80 9.29
CA LEU A 58 -0.24 -4.97 8.42
C LEU A 58 1.13 -5.23 7.78
N ALA A 59 1.82 -4.20 7.30
CA ALA A 59 3.16 -4.35 6.73
C ALA A 59 4.15 -4.90 7.76
N THR A 60 4.02 -4.51 9.02
CA THR A 60 4.85 -5.03 10.13
C THR A 60 4.57 -6.51 10.38
N ALA A 61 3.30 -6.89 10.44
CA ALA A 61 2.88 -8.29 10.65
C ALA A 61 3.33 -9.19 9.48
N VAL A 62 3.08 -8.76 8.25
CA VAL A 62 3.53 -9.46 7.03
C VAL A 62 5.05 -9.58 6.99
N GLY A 63 5.78 -8.53 7.37
CA GLY A 63 7.23 -8.58 7.48
C GLY A 63 7.72 -9.63 8.50
N GLY A 64 7.00 -9.82 9.60
CA GLY A 64 7.26 -10.90 10.58
C GLY A 64 7.06 -12.29 9.96
N LEU A 65 5.93 -12.52 9.31
CA LEU A 65 5.63 -13.77 8.62
C LEU A 65 6.65 -14.07 7.51
N CYS A 66 7.01 -13.07 6.72
CA CYS A 66 8.00 -13.22 5.64
C CYS A 66 9.36 -13.69 6.17
N ARG A 67 9.80 -13.16 7.33
CA ARG A 67 11.06 -13.64 7.96
C ARG A 67 10.97 -15.10 8.37
N GLN A 68 9.83 -15.53 8.93
CA GLN A 68 9.61 -16.94 9.30
C GLN A 68 9.60 -17.87 8.09
N LEU A 69 9.10 -17.41 6.95
CA LEU A 69 9.03 -18.15 5.70
C LEU A 69 10.28 -17.98 4.82
N GLU A 70 11.27 -17.21 5.28
CA GLU A 70 12.49 -16.88 4.51
C GLU A 70 12.20 -16.21 3.16
N ILE A 71 11.12 -15.46 3.07
CA ILE A 71 10.69 -14.69 1.89
C ILE A 71 11.10 -13.23 2.08
N ALA A 72 11.65 -12.58 1.06
CA ALA A 72 11.89 -11.14 1.09
C ALA A 72 10.56 -10.37 1.14
N PRO A 73 10.30 -9.51 2.17
CA PRO A 73 9.03 -8.80 2.30
C PRO A 73 8.66 -7.96 1.07
N SER A 74 9.66 -7.41 0.39
CA SER A 74 9.47 -6.60 -0.83
C SER A 74 8.87 -7.37 -2.01
N LEU A 75 8.98 -8.70 -2.01
CA LEU A 75 8.35 -9.54 -3.03
C LEU A 75 6.86 -9.75 -2.74
N VAL A 76 6.47 -9.72 -1.48
CA VAL A 76 5.07 -9.89 -1.06
C VAL A 76 4.30 -8.59 -1.24
N GLY A 77 4.77 -7.51 -0.61
CA GLY A 77 4.12 -6.21 -0.73
C GLY A 77 4.73 -5.16 0.19
N THR A 78 4.36 -3.93 -0.07
CA THR A 78 4.77 -2.74 0.67
C THR A 78 3.64 -2.22 1.57
N ALA A 79 3.93 -1.23 2.42
CA ALA A 79 2.88 -0.54 3.19
C ALA A 79 1.86 0.18 2.28
N SER A 80 2.24 0.51 1.03
CA SER A 80 1.31 1.05 0.04
C SER A 80 0.31 0.01 -0.43
N ASP A 81 0.79 -1.21 -0.72
CA ASP A 81 -0.07 -2.32 -1.15
C ASP A 81 -1.04 -2.73 -0.04
N MET A 82 -0.60 -2.65 1.24
CA MET A 82 -1.49 -2.87 2.39
C MET A 82 -2.59 -1.81 2.49
N ARG A 83 -2.26 -0.53 2.22
CA ARG A 83 -3.27 0.55 2.21
C ARG A 83 -4.25 0.41 1.06
N GLU A 84 -3.79 0.01 -0.12
CA GLU A 84 -4.62 -0.27 -1.27
C GLU A 84 -5.61 -1.41 -0.97
N LEU A 85 -5.13 -2.51 -0.39
CA LEU A 85 -5.97 -3.61 0.06
C LEU A 85 -7.03 -3.16 1.08
N LEU A 86 -6.64 -2.35 2.06
CA LEU A 86 -7.56 -1.79 3.05
C LEU A 86 -8.60 -0.87 2.41
N ALA A 87 -8.19 0.00 1.49
CA ALA A 87 -9.10 0.87 0.75
C ALA A 87 -10.11 0.03 -0.05
N TYR A 88 -9.66 -0.99 -0.73
CA TYR A 88 -10.50 -1.92 -1.48
C TYR A 88 -11.53 -2.62 -0.57
N LYS A 89 -11.09 -3.19 0.57
CA LYS A 89 -11.99 -3.86 1.53
C LYS A 89 -13.02 -2.91 2.16
N LEU A 90 -12.72 -1.61 2.26
CA LEU A 90 -13.64 -0.58 2.75
C LEU A 90 -14.52 0.06 1.67
N GLY A 91 -14.45 -0.43 0.42
CA GLY A 91 -15.22 0.13 -0.69
C GLY A 91 -14.71 1.50 -1.18
N HIS A 92 -13.45 1.81 -0.90
CA HIS A 92 -12.75 3.03 -1.35
C HIS A 92 -11.70 2.73 -2.43
N GLY A 93 -11.72 1.54 -3.01
CA GLY A 93 -10.83 1.16 -4.11
C GLY A 93 -11.04 2.09 -5.31
N GLN A 94 -9.96 2.52 -5.93
CA GLN A 94 -10.00 3.42 -7.10
C GLN A 94 -10.15 2.66 -8.41
N ASP A 95 -9.76 1.40 -8.44
CA ASP A 95 -9.81 0.53 -9.61
C ASP A 95 -10.78 -0.64 -9.38
N ASP A 96 -11.48 -1.06 -10.43
CA ASP A 96 -12.30 -2.29 -10.42
C ASP A 96 -11.44 -3.58 -10.32
N ALA A 97 -10.12 -3.45 -10.47
CA ALA A 97 -9.19 -4.57 -10.37
C ALA A 97 -8.89 -4.92 -8.90
N PRO A 98 -8.88 -6.21 -8.56
CA PRO A 98 -8.54 -6.64 -7.21
C PRO A 98 -7.07 -6.33 -6.91
N PRO A 99 -6.75 -5.87 -5.67
CA PRO A 99 -5.38 -5.57 -5.26
C PRO A 99 -4.46 -6.80 -5.39
N THR A 100 -3.19 -6.54 -5.67
CA THR A 100 -2.17 -7.58 -5.87
C THR A 100 -2.09 -8.60 -4.73
N LEU A 101 -2.38 -8.16 -3.49
CA LEU A 101 -2.36 -9.02 -2.30
C LEU A 101 -3.54 -9.98 -2.18
N THR A 102 -4.58 -9.81 -3.01
CA THR A 102 -5.75 -10.69 -3.02
C THR A 102 -5.70 -11.75 -4.11
N THR A 103 -4.62 -11.80 -4.90
CA THR A 103 -4.51 -12.67 -6.06
C THR A 103 -3.22 -13.48 -6.06
N GLY A 104 -3.30 -14.68 -6.66
CA GLY A 104 -2.16 -15.57 -6.87
C GLY A 104 -1.44 -15.96 -5.57
N TRP A 105 -0.16 -16.27 -5.68
CA TRP A 105 0.66 -16.77 -4.58
C TRP A 105 0.75 -15.81 -3.37
N ARG A 106 0.58 -14.50 -3.59
CA ARG A 106 0.58 -13.54 -2.49
C ARG A 106 -0.63 -13.71 -1.58
N ALA A 107 -1.80 -13.94 -2.17
CA ALA A 107 -3.01 -14.25 -1.40
C ALA A 107 -2.83 -15.54 -0.57
N GLU A 108 -2.19 -16.56 -1.13
CA GLU A 108 -1.91 -17.81 -0.43
C GLU A 108 -0.93 -17.63 0.75
N VAL A 109 0.05 -16.75 0.62
CA VAL A 109 1.06 -16.52 1.67
C VAL A 109 0.54 -15.65 2.80
N VAL A 110 -0.19 -14.57 2.49
CA VAL A 110 -0.53 -13.55 3.50
C VAL A 110 -2.03 -13.33 3.69
N GLY A 111 -2.88 -13.89 2.82
CA GLY A 111 -4.32 -13.65 2.86
C GLY A 111 -4.95 -14.01 4.20
N ASP A 112 -4.72 -15.21 4.69
CA ASP A 112 -5.26 -15.69 5.97
C ASP A 112 -4.78 -14.83 7.14
N LEU A 113 -3.49 -14.46 7.17
CA LEU A 113 -2.96 -13.60 8.23
C LEU A 113 -3.63 -12.23 8.23
N ILE A 114 -3.77 -11.62 7.05
CA ILE A 114 -4.39 -10.30 6.93
C ILE A 114 -5.86 -10.36 7.37
N ASP A 115 -6.60 -11.36 6.91
CA ASP A 115 -8.01 -11.54 7.28
C ASP A 115 -8.19 -11.84 8.76
N ASP A 116 -7.32 -12.64 9.37
CA ASP A 116 -7.32 -12.93 10.80
C ASP A 116 -7.04 -11.67 11.63
N LEU A 117 -6.05 -10.85 11.23
CA LEU A 117 -5.75 -9.59 11.90
C LEU A 117 -6.89 -8.56 11.77
N LEU A 118 -7.48 -8.43 10.59
CA LEU A 118 -8.58 -7.49 10.35
C LEU A 118 -9.88 -7.87 11.05
N THR A 119 -10.08 -9.15 11.32
CA THR A 119 -11.28 -9.67 12.01
C THR A 119 -11.06 -9.93 13.52
N GLY A 120 -9.85 -9.66 14.02
CA GLY A 120 -9.49 -9.88 15.41
C GLY A 120 -9.28 -11.34 15.80
N ARG A 121 -9.20 -12.26 14.82
CA ARG A 121 -8.84 -13.67 15.07
C ARG A 121 -7.34 -13.87 15.27
N ALA A 122 -6.53 -12.89 14.89
CA ALA A 122 -5.12 -12.84 15.23
C ALA A 122 -4.75 -11.52 15.88
N SER A 123 -3.69 -11.52 16.66
CA SER A 123 -3.08 -10.34 17.24
C SER A 123 -1.56 -10.36 17.06
N LEU A 124 -0.96 -9.18 17.03
CA LEU A 124 0.48 -9.01 16.95
C LEU A 124 0.98 -8.56 18.32
N ARG A 125 1.90 -9.31 18.90
CA ARG A 125 2.45 -9.06 20.23
C ARG A 125 3.99 -9.01 20.19
N ILE A 126 4.56 -8.17 21.05
CA ILE A 126 6.02 -8.20 21.31
C ILE A 126 6.27 -9.33 22.32
N SER A 127 7.12 -10.30 21.95
CA SER A 127 7.49 -11.42 22.82
C SER A 127 8.73 -11.11 23.64
N ASP A 128 9.83 -10.71 22.99
CA ASP A 128 11.10 -10.40 23.62
C ASP A 128 11.81 -9.28 22.83
N LEU A 129 12.11 -8.18 23.52
CA LEU A 129 12.78 -7.01 22.93
C LEU A 129 14.21 -7.30 22.47
N GLN A 130 14.85 -8.32 22.99
CA GLN A 130 16.22 -8.72 22.66
C GLN A 130 16.26 -9.80 21.57
N SER A 131 15.11 -10.36 21.21
CA SER A 131 15.01 -11.35 20.15
C SER A 131 15.30 -10.73 18.78
N ARG A 132 15.90 -11.51 17.91
CA ARG A 132 16.04 -11.14 16.48
C ARG A 132 14.68 -11.01 15.79
N ASP A 133 13.69 -11.79 16.25
CA ASP A 133 12.29 -11.74 15.84
C ASP A 133 11.41 -11.44 17.05
N PRO A 134 11.27 -10.15 17.41
CA PRO A 134 10.58 -9.74 18.63
C PRO A 134 9.06 -9.84 18.54
N LEU A 135 8.51 -10.04 17.34
CA LEU A 135 7.07 -10.05 17.08
C LEU A 135 6.55 -11.48 16.95
N VAL A 136 5.47 -11.76 17.64
CA VAL A 136 4.72 -13.02 17.57
C VAL A 136 3.29 -12.73 17.15
N ILE A 137 2.80 -13.57 16.23
CA ILE A 137 1.41 -13.59 15.79
C ILE A 137 0.70 -14.65 16.64
N ASP A 138 -0.18 -14.20 17.53
CA ASP A 138 -1.03 -15.07 18.31
C ASP A 138 -2.38 -15.20 17.58
N ARG A 139 -2.80 -16.43 17.28
CA ARG A 139 -4.14 -16.73 16.74
C ARG A 139 -5.05 -17.17 17.86
N THR A 140 -6.25 -16.60 17.90
CA THR A 140 -7.29 -17.06 18.82
C THR A 140 -7.89 -18.31 18.21
N ASP A 141 -7.54 -19.48 18.75
CA ASP A 141 -8.24 -20.72 18.42
C ASP A 141 -9.70 -20.57 18.85
N SER A 142 -10.62 -20.56 17.91
CA SER A 142 -12.07 -20.53 18.15
C SER A 142 -12.60 -21.89 18.67
N HIS A 143 -11.80 -22.57 19.52
CA HIS A 143 -12.15 -23.90 20.03
C HIS A 143 -12.20 -23.97 21.56
N SER A 144 -12.68 -22.91 22.24
CA SER A 144 -12.94 -22.97 23.67
C SER A 144 -14.20 -22.22 24.08
N ALA A 145 -15.34 -22.56 23.48
CA ALA A 145 -16.63 -22.09 23.95
C ALA A 145 -17.74 -23.11 23.69
N ALA A 146 -17.50 -24.40 23.99
CA ALA A 146 -18.56 -25.39 23.97
C ALA A 146 -18.19 -26.58 24.84
N ASP A 147 -17.84 -26.37 26.12
CA ASP A 147 -17.90 -27.47 27.11
C ASP A 147 -17.87 -26.91 28.56
N ASP A 148 -18.93 -26.19 28.92
CA ASP A 148 -19.23 -25.93 30.34
C ASP A 148 -20.74 -25.67 30.52
N SER A 149 -21.53 -26.64 30.12
CA SER A 149 -22.96 -26.70 30.49
C SER A 149 -23.42 -28.13 30.51
N ASP A 150 -22.90 -28.90 31.47
CA ASP A 150 -23.64 -30.04 32.01
C ASP A 150 -23.07 -30.47 33.38
N THR A 151 -23.66 -29.93 34.43
CA THR A 151 -23.82 -30.63 35.70
C THR A 151 -24.91 -29.95 36.54
#